data_faa8396e640ae777689cdfe0a6765f37
#
_entry.id   faa8396e640ae777689cdfe0a6765f37
#
_cell.length_a   1.000
_cell.length_b   1.000
_cell.length_c   1.000
_cell.angle_alpha   90.00
_cell.angle_beta   90.00
_cell.angle_gamma   90.00
#
_symmetry.space_group_name_H-M   'P 1'
#
loop_
_entity.id
_entity.type
_entity.pdbx_description
1 polymer ?
#
loop_
_entity_poly.entity_id
_entity_poly.type
_entity_poly.pdbx_seq_one_letter_code
_entity_poly.pdbx_strand_id
1 'polypeptide(L)'
;MTNLHTTFPATRMRRLRRDDYTRRLVREHSLTVDDLIYPVFVLDGQNRREAVASMPGVERLSLDLLLPVAERCVKLGVPVMALFPVIDAGLKTPDGREAANPKGLVPRVVRELKKHFPDLGVLTDVALDPYTSHGQDGLLDDTGYILNDPTVEVLVKQAVVQ
;
A
#
# COMPACT_ATOMS: atom_id res chain seq x y z
N MET A 1 55.89 17.75 13.47
CA MET A 1 54.74 17.13 12.75
C MET A 1 53.57 17.17 13.68
N THR A 2 52.65 18.10 13.50
CA THR A 2 51.42 18.20 14.29
C THR A 2 50.49 17.08 13.89
N ASN A 3 50.27 16.14 14.79
CA ASN A 3 49.26 15.09 14.67
C ASN A 3 47.86 15.77 14.63
N LEU A 4 47.36 16.04 13.44
CA LEU A 4 45.99 16.48 13.22
C LEU A 4 45.05 15.26 13.42
N HIS A 5 44.87 14.87 14.68
CA HIS A 5 43.78 13.96 15.03
C HIS A 5 42.47 14.69 14.88
N THR A 6 41.91 14.62 13.67
CA THR A 6 40.62 15.19 13.34
C THR A 6 39.51 14.20 13.74
N THR A 7 39.00 14.34 14.95
CA THR A 7 37.92 13.47 15.47
C THR A 7 36.56 14.18 15.35
N PHE A 8 35.52 13.41 15.01
CA PHE A 8 34.14 13.88 15.14
C PHE A 8 33.83 14.12 16.65
N PRO A 9 33.09 15.19 17.04
CA PRO A 9 32.43 16.19 16.18
C PRO A 9 33.27 17.46 15.89
N ALA A 10 34.50 17.58 16.39
CA ALA A 10 35.32 18.77 16.22
C ALA A 10 35.69 19.01 14.73
N THR A 11 35.92 17.95 13.99
CA THR A 11 36.12 18.00 12.55
C THR A 11 35.03 17.24 11.82
N ARG A 12 34.42 17.91 10.85
CA ARG A 12 33.36 17.36 9.98
C ARG A 12 33.80 17.44 8.53
N MET A 13 34.08 16.30 7.94
CA MET A 13 34.51 16.20 6.54
C MET A 13 33.32 16.46 5.62
N ARG A 14 33.28 17.61 4.94
CA ARG A 14 32.15 18.00 4.06
C ARG A 14 32.52 18.20 2.60
N ARG A 15 33.78 18.01 2.22
CA ARG A 15 34.26 18.22 0.84
C ARG A 15 33.47 17.38 -0.16
N LEU A 16 33.16 16.12 0.17
CA LEU A 16 32.39 15.22 -0.68
C LEU A 16 30.91 15.59 -0.81
N ARG A 17 30.42 16.50 0.01
CA ARG A 17 29.03 16.98 -0.02
C ARG A 17 28.86 18.32 -0.73
N ARG A 18 29.96 19.00 -1.08
CA ARG A 18 29.92 20.35 -1.61
C ARG A 18 29.36 20.40 -3.03
N ASP A 19 29.91 19.60 -3.92
CA ASP A 19 29.62 19.67 -5.35
C ASP A 19 28.79 18.46 -5.80
N ASP A 20 27.98 18.66 -6.87
CA ASP A 20 27.07 17.60 -7.34
C ASP A 20 27.82 16.35 -7.78
N TYR A 21 28.93 16.51 -8.54
CA TYR A 21 29.71 15.38 -9.01
C TYR A 21 30.29 14.56 -7.87
N THR A 22 30.74 15.18 -6.77
CA THR A 22 31.28 14.45 -5.61
C THR A 22 30.15 13.73 -4.85
N ARG A 23 28.97 14.36 -4.70
CA ARG A 23 27.80 13.69 -4.10
C ARG A 23 27.38 12.47 -4.91
N ARG A 24 27.36 12.57 -6.25
CA ARG A 24 27.05 11.42 -7.13
C ARG A 24 28.07 10.31 -7.01
N LEU A 25 29.37 10.66 -6.95
CA LEU A 25 30.46 9.70 -6.85
C LEU A 25 30.39 8.86 -5.56
N VAL A 26 30.04 9.49 -4.43
CA VAL A 26 30.02 8.82 -3.12
C VAL A 26 28.60 8.38 -2.68
N ARG A 27 27.61 8.45 -3.56
CA ARG A 27 26.24 8.06 -3.27
C ARG A 27 26.18 6.53 -3.06
N GLU A 28 25.68 6.13 -1.88
CA GLU A 28 25.48 4.73 -1.55
C GLU A 28 24.16 4.19 -2.10
N HIS A 29 23.13 5.07 -2.22
CA HIS A 29 21.81 4.72 -2.69
C HIS A 29 21.37 5.64 -3.84
N SER A 30 20.66 5.07 -4.79
CA SER A 30 19.99 5.81 -5.87
C SER A 30 18.49 5.49 -5.82
N LEU A 31 17.67 6.53 -5.76
CA LEU A 31 16.22 6.39 -5.87
C LEU A 31 15.86 6.41 -7.35
N THR A 32 15.17 5.38 -7.79
CA THR A 32 14.63 5.23 -9.14
C THR A 32 13.12 5.02 -9.08
N VAL A 33 12.45 5.01 -10.21
CA VAL A 33 11.02 4.69 -10.27
C VAL A 33 10.73 3.26 -9.82
N ASP A 34 11.71 2.34 -9.97
CA ASP A 34 11.59 0.94 -9.56
C ASP A 34 11.53 0.74 -8.04
N ASP A 35 11.87 1.78 -7.28
CA ASP A 35 11.75 1.79 -5.82
C ASP A 35 10.34 2.22 -5.33
N LEU A 36 9.42 2.53 -6.25
CA LEU A 36 8.13 3.10 -5.92
C LEU A 36 7.01 2.06 -5.94
N ILE A 37 6.17 2.09 -4.90
CA ILE A 37 4.86 1.42 -4.87
C ILE A 37 3.81 2.51 -4.74
N TYR A 38 2.82 2.55 -5.65
CA TYR A 38 1.78 3.57 -5.63
C TYR A 38 0.54 3.09 -4.88
N PRO A 39 0.25 3.62 -3.67
CA PRO A 39 -0.93 3.23 -2.89
C PRO A 39 -2.18 3.91 -3.42
N VAL A 40 -3.30 3.17 -3.47
CA VAL A 40 -4.60 3.68 -3.90
C VAL A 40 -5.72 3.16 -3.01
N PHE A 41 -6.69 4.03 -2.71
CA PHE A 41 -7.93 3.63 -2.10
C PHE A 41 -8.96 3.29 -3.17
N VAL A 42 -9.55 2.10 -3.07
CA VAL A 42 -10.58 1.63 -4.00
C VAL A 42 -11.90 1.43 -3.28
N LEU A 43 -12.99 1.91 -3.88
CA LEU A 43 -14.37 1.74 -3.38
C LEU A 43 -15.25 1.08 -4.44
N ASP A 44 -16.34 0.51 -4.01
CA ASP A 44 -17.32 -0.11 -4.91
C ASP A 44 -18.22 0.95 -5.58
N GLY A 45 -18.71 0.61 -6.76
CA GLY A 45 -19.60 1.47 -7.54
C GLY A 45 -19.04 1.81 -8.91
N GLN A 46 -19.65 2.80 -9.55
CA GLN A 46 -19.27 3.30 -10.86
C GLN A 46 -19.25 4.83 -10.83
N ASN A 47 -18.24 5.41 -11.47
CA ASN A 47 -18.01 6.87 -11.53
C ASN A 47 -18.04 7.55 -10.14
N ARG A 48 -17.49 6.84 -9.13
CA ARG A 48 -17.42 7.36 -7.77
C ARG A 48 -16.01 7.84 -7.44
N ARG A 49 -15.96 9.05 -6.91
CA ARG A 49 -14.73 9.71 -6.46
C ARG A 49 -15.02 10.42 -5.14
N GLU A 50 -14.23 10.13 -4.13
CA GLU A 50 -14.38 10.71 -2.78
C GLU A 50 -13.01 11.21 -2.29
N ALA A 51 -12.92 12.49 -1.94
CA ALA A 51 -11.71 13.04 -1.35
C ALA A 51 -11.48 12.49 0.07
N VAL A 52 -10.22 12.24 0.41
CA VAL A 52 -9.82 11.89 1.79
C VAL A 52 -9.45 13.16 2.52
N ALA A 53 -10.32 13.64 3.43
CA ALA A 53 -10.17 14.93 4.09
C ALA A 53 -8.84 15.10 4.85
N SER A 54 -8.34 14.03 5.46
CA SER A 54 -7.06 14.02 6.20
C SER A 54 -5.82 13.90 5.30
N MET A 55 -6.00 13.63 3.99
CA MET A 55 -4.91 13.41 3.04
C MET A 55 -5.14 14.27 1.79
N PRO A 56 -4.78 15.57 1.80
CA PRO A 56 -5.01 16.47 0.67
C PRO A 56 -4.43 15.94 -0.65
N GLY A 57 -5.26 15.88 -1.69
CA GLY A 57 -4.89 15.37 -3.01
C GLY A 57 -5.01 13.84 -3.16
N VAL A 58 -5.41 13.12 -2.10
CA VAL A 58 -5.70 11.68 -2.16
C VAL A 58 -7.21 11.46 -2.27
N GLU A 59 -7.60 10.53 -3.13
CA GLU A 59 -8.99 10.21 -3.40
C GLU A 59 -9.23 8.70 -3.31
N ARG A 60 -10.46 8.34 -2.96
CA ARG A 60 -11.01 6.99 -3.09
C ARG A 60 -11.68 6.88 -4.44
N LEU A 61 -11.37 5.87 -5.22
CA LEU A 61 -11.82 5.75 -6.59
C LEU A 61 -12.55 4.42 -6.82
N SER A 62 -13.64 4.47 -7.59
CA SER A 62 -14.22 3.25 -8.15
C SER A 62 -13.32 2.66 -9.24
N LEU A 63 -13.49 1.38 -9.55
CA LEU A 63 -12.64 0.64 -10.49
C LEU A 63 -12.49 1.33 -11.85
N ASP A 64 -13.58 1.83 -12.42
CA ASP A 64 -13.59 2.54 -13.71
C ASP A 64 -12.71 3.80 -13.70
N LEU A 65 -12.67 4.52 -12.56
CA LEU A 65 -11.79 5.69 -12.38
C LEU A 65 -10.35 5.30 -11.97
N LEU A 66 -10.15 4.10 -11.44
CA LEU A 66 -8.83 3.58 -11.08
C LEU A 66 -8.04 3.13 -12.32
N LEU A 67 -8.69 2.59 -13.36
CA LEU A 67 -8.01 2.14 -14.57
C LEU A 67 -7.15 3.23 -15.25
N PRO A 68 -7.62 4.48 -15.44
CA PRO A 68 -6.77 5.57 -15.92
C PRO A 68 -5.58 5.90 -15.03
N VAL A 69 -5.71 5.72 -13.70
CA VAL A 69 -4.60 5.91 -12.75
C VAL A 69 -3.56 4.81 -12.92
N ALA A 70 -4.00 3.55 -13.07
CA ALA A 70 -3.11 2.43 -13.35
C ALA A 70 -2.36 2.60 -14.68
N GLU A 71 -3.06 3.05 -15.74
CA GLU A 71 -2.43 3.39 -17.02
C GLU A 71 -1.34 4.45 -16.85
N ARG A 72 -1.60 5.46 -16.03
CA ARG A 72 -0.61 6.51 -15.73
C ARG A 72 0.60 5.95 -14.98
N CYS A 73 0.40 5.03 -14.01
CA CYS A 73 1.50 4.34 -13.31
C CYS A 73 2.39 3.59 -14.30
N VAL A 74 1.79 2.81 -15.21
CA VAL A 74 2.52 2.09 -16.26
C VAL A 74 3.30 3.05 -17.17
N LYS A 75 2.68 4.15 -17.63
CA LYS A 75 3.34 5.16 -18.47
C LYS A 75 4.51 5.87 -17.76
N LEU A 76 4.44 6.02 -16.45
CA LEU A 76 5.51 6.61 -15.64
C LEU A 76 6.57 5.59 -15.21
N GLY A 77 6.38 4.31 -15.51
CA GLY A 77 7.28 3.23 -15.13
C GLY A 77 7.16 2.79 -13.67
N VAL A 78 6.11 3.20 -12.94
CA VAL A 78 5.88 2.73 -11.57
C VAL A 78 5.50 1.26 -11.61
N PRO A 79 6.30 0.35 -10.99
CA PRO A 79 6.16 -1.08 -11.20
C PRO A 79 5.00 -1.72 -10.44
N VAL A 80 4.58 -1.14 -9.31
CA VAL A 80 3.61 -1.78 -8.40
C VAL A 80 2.57 -0.77 -7.93
N MET A 81 1.31 -1.21 -7.90
CA MET A 81 0.20 -0.51 -7.26
C MET A 81 -0.26 -1.30 -6.03
N ALA A 82 -0.43 -0.61 -4.89
CA ALA A 82 -0.94 -1.20 -3.65
C ALA A 82 -2.41 -0.82 -3.44
N LEU A 83 -3.27 -1.80 -3.23
CA LEU A 83 -4.72 -1.63 -3.12
C LEU A 83 -5.17 -1.59 -1.66
N PHE A 84 -5.87 -0.53 -1.26
CA PHE A 84 -6.51 -0.38 0.04
C PHE A 84 -8.03 -0.27 -0.15
N PRO A 85 -8.81 -1.31 0.20
CA PRO A 85 -10.24 -1.32 -0.03
C PRO A 85 -11.00 -0.45 0.96
N VAL A 86 -12.02 0.25 0.46
CA VAL A 86 -13.05 0.90 1.27
C VAL A 86 -14.30 0.05 1.19
N ILE A 87 -14.51 -0.74 2.24
CA ILE A 87 -15.65 -1.68 2.31
C ILE A 87 -16.89 -0.97 2.84
N ASP A 88 -18.02 -1.18 2.18
CA ASP A 88 -19.30 -0.67 2.64
C ASP A 88 -19.64 -1.19 4.05
N ALA A 89 -20.15 -0.31 4.90
CA ALA A 89 -20.46 -0.64 6.28
C ALA A 89 -21.45 -1.83 6.42
N GLY A 90 -22.36 -1.99 5.45
CA GLY A 90 -23.30 -3.10 5.40
C GLY A 90 -22.67 -4.47 5.12
N LEU A 91 -21.43 -4.50 4.61
CA LEU A 91 -20.68 -5.73 4.35
C LEU A 91 -19.71 -6.09 5.48
N LYS A 92 -19.50 -5.19 6.43
CA LYS A 92 -18.64 -5.43 7.58
C LYS A 92 -19.33 -6.31 8.60
N THR A 93 -18.62 -7.33 9.09
CA THR A 93 -19.13 -8.28 10.09
C THR A 93 -18.12 -8.51 11.20
N PRO A 94 -18.50 -9.01 12.39
CA PRO A 94 -17.54 -9.29 13.44
C PRO A 94 -16.46 -10.29 13.04
N ASP A 95 -16.77 -11.21 12.12
CA ASP A 95 -15.86 -12.23 11.62
C ASP A 95 -15.13 -11.84 10.32
N GLY A 96 -15.37 -10.62 9.79
CA GLY A 96 -14.70 -10.12 8.59
C GLY A 96 -14.88 -10.99 7.34
N ARG A 97 -15.99 -11.74 7.23
CA ARG A 97 -16.21 -12.76 6.18
C ARG A 97 -16.09 -12.25 4.75
N GLU A 98 -16.35 -10.96 4.52
CA GLU A 98 -16.20 -10.35 3.19
C GLU A 98 -14.75 -10.37 2.72
N ALA A 99 -13.76 -10.43 3.61
CA ALA A 99 -12.34 -10.54 3.27
C ALA A 99 -12.02 -11.81 2.43
N ALA A 100 -12.75 -12.90 2.67
CA ALA A 100 -12.60 -14.16 1.97
C ALA A 100 -13.61 -14.35 0.81
N ASN A 101 -14.30 -13.28 0.38
CA ASN A 101 -15.25 -13.33 -0.72
C ASN A 101 -14.53 -13.27 -2.09
N PRO A 102 -14.51 -14.36 -2.90
CA PRO A 102 -13.82 -14.35 -4.20
C PRO A 102 -14.47 -13.43 -5.23
N LYS A 103 -15.68 -12.93 -4.96
CA LYS A 103 -16.40 -11.91 -5.75
C LYS A 103 -16.36 -10.53 -5.10
N GLY A 104 -15.65 -10.37 -4.00
CA GLY A 104 -15.48 -9.13 -3.27
C GLY A 104 -14.76 -8.04 -4.07
N LEU A 105 -14.66 -6.87 -3.49
CA LEU A 105 -14.10 -5.69 -4.16
C LEU A 105 -12.64 -5.94 -4.63
N VAL A 106 -11.75 -6.38 -3.72
CA VAL A 106 -10.32 -6.55 -4.03
C VAL A 106 -10.09 -7.59 -5.14
N PRO A 107 -10.62 -8.83 -5.07
CA PRO A 107 -10.43 -9.80 -6.14
C PRO A 107 -10.98 -9.34 -7.50
N ARG A 108 -12.07 -8.56 -7.53
CA ARG A 108 -12.60 -7.98 -8.78
C ARG A 108 -11.63 -6.94 -9.36
N VAL A 109 -11.09 -6.06 -8.52
CA VAL A 109 -10.15 -5.02 -8.93
C VAL A 109 -8.85 -5.64 -9.43
N VAL A 110 -8.30 -6.64 -8.73
CA VAL A 110 -7.09 -7.36 -9.15
C VAL A 110 -7.28 -7.99 -10.54
N ARG A 111 -8.38 -8.71 -10.75
CA ARG A 111 -8.67 -9.33 -12.05
C ARG A 111 -8.73 -8.30 -13.19
N GLU A 112 -9.41 -7.18 -12.99
CA GLU A 112 -9.50 -6.16 -14.03
C GLU A 112 -8.17 -5.43 -14.26
N LEU A 113 -7.40 -5.13 -13.21
CA LEU A 113 -6.06 -4.56 -13.35
C LEU A 113 -5.14 -5.50 -14.13
N LYS A 114 -5.11 -6.78 -13.79
CA LYS A 114 -4.26 -7.78 -14.47
C LYS A 114 -4.70 -8.06 -15.90
N LYS A 115 -5.99 -7.91 -16.21
CA LYS A 115 -6.53 -8.02 -17.56
C LYS A 115 -6.08 -6.86 -18.47
N HIS A 116 -6.07 -5.62 -17.95
CA HIS A 116 -5.71 -4.43 -18.71
C HIS A 116 -4.21 -4.12 -18.68
N PHE A 117 -3.54 -4.46 -17.58
CA PHE A 117 -2.13 -4.15 -17.31
C PHE A 117 -1.42 -5.39 -16.75
N PRO A 118 -1.17 -6.42 -17.58
CA PRO A 118 -0.60 -7.69 -17.12
C PRO A 118 0.77 -7.54 -16.45
N ASP A 119 1.56 -6.56 -16.87
CA ASP A 119 2.91 -6.30 -16.35
C ASP A 119 2.94 -5.40 -15.11
N LEU A 120 1.81 -4.76 -14.74
CA LEU A 120 1.73 -3.99 -13.50
C LEU A 120 1.66 -4.93 -12.30
N GLY A 121 2.60 -4.80 -11.38
CA GLY A 121 2.53 -5.48 -10.09
C GLY A 121 1.34 -4.98 -9.28
N VAL A 122 0.60 -5.89 -8.65
CA VAL A 122 -0.50 -5.55 -7.75
C VAL A 122 -0.18 -6.12 -6.38
N LEU A 123 -0.13 -5.26 -5.39
CA LEU A 123 0.04 -5.61 -3.99
C LEU A 123 -1.31 -5.48 -3.29
N THR A 124 -1.74 -6.52 -2.61
CA THR A 124 -2.95 -6.51 -1.79
C THR A 124 -2.57 -6.59 -0.31
N ASP A 125 -3.41 -6.04 0.53
CA ASP A 125 -3.23 -6.07 1.98
C ASP A 125 -4.04 -7.23 2.58
N VAL A 126 -3.36 -8.17 3.22
CA VAL A 126 -3.99 -9.29 3.95
C VAL A 126 -4.22 -8.83 5.39
N ALA A 127 -5.31 -8.09 5.59
CA ALA A 127 -5.70 -7.45 6.84
C ALA A 127 -7.22 -7.49 7.02
N LEU A 128 -7.71 -7.56 8.24
CA LEU A 128 -9.15 -7.71 8.53
C LEU A 128 -9.85 -6.43 8.96
N ASP A 129 -9.11 -5.40 9.41
CA ASP A 129 -9.70 -4.13 9.86
C ASP A 129 -10.65 -3.46 8.83
N PRO A 130 -10.41 -3.52 7.50
CA PRO A 130 -11.37 -3.00 6.54
C PRO A 130 -12.70 -3.74 6.52
N TYR A 131 -12.73 -5.00 6.95
CA TYR A 131 -13.84 -5.94 6.83
C TYR A 131 -14.58 -6.22 8.14
N THR A 132 -13.93 -5.96 9.28
CA THR A 132 -14.55 -6.15 10.60
C THR A 132 -15.42 -4.97 10.99
N SER A 133 -16.57 -5.25 11.64
CA SER A 133 -17.50 -4.21 12.11
C SER A 133 -16.96 -3.43 13.31
N HIS A 134 -16.04 -4.02 14.07
CA HIS A 134 -15.38 -3.41 15.22
C HIS A 134 -14.06 -2.72 14.87
N GLY A 135 -13.55 -2.86 13.61
CA GLY A 135 -12.35 -2.18 13.14
C GLY A 135 -11.03 -2.73 13.67
N GLN A 136 -11.04 -3.89 14.33
CA GLN A 136 -9.82 -4.58 14.74
C GLN A 136 -9.32 -5.50 13.62
N ASP A 137 -8.02 -5.71 13.57
CA ASP A 137 -7.35 -6.55 12.58
C ASP A 137 -7.27 -8.02 13.02
N GLY A 138 -8.36 -8.53 13.58
CA GLY A 138 -8.49 -9.91 14.04
C GLY A 138 -9.87 -10.22 14.57
N LEU A 139 -10.14 -11.51 14.78
CA LEU A 139 -11.37 -11.99 15.39
C LEU A 139 -11.32 -11.79 16.90
N LEU A 140 -12.44 -11.33 17.47
CA LEU A 140 -12.54 -11.06 18.91
C LEU A 140 -13.31 -12.15 19.63
N ASP A 141 -12.92 -12.43 20.87
CA ASP A 141 -13.76 -13.14 21.82
C ASP A 141 -14.78 -12.20 22.51
N ASP A 142 -15.59 -12.75 23.41
CA ASP A 142 -16.61 -12.00 24.15
C ASP A 142 -16.02 -10.93 25.11
N THR A 143 -14.72 -10.98 25.38
CA THR A 143 -14.01 -9.98 26.20
C THR A 143 -13.36 -8.86 25.37
N GLY A 144 -13.38 -8.99 24.03
CA GLY A 144 -12.69 -8.07 23.11
C GLY A 144 -11.22 -8.40 22.89
N TYR A 145 -10.75 -9.58 23.30
CA TYR A 145 -9.40 -10.06 23.05
C TYR A 145 -9.30 -10.67 21.64
N ILE A 146 -8.21 -10.37 20.93
CA ILE A 146 -7.95 -10.91 19.59
C ILE A 146 -7.51 -12.37 19.67
N LEU A 147 -8.25 -13.25 19.01
CA LEU A 147 -7.99 -14.68 18.90
C LEU A 147 -6.96 -14.94 17.79
N ASN A 148 -5.72 -15.29 18.13
CA ASN A 148 -4.63 -15.44 17.17
C ASN A 148 -4.92 -16.51 16.11
N ASP A 149 -5.14 -17.77 16.51
CA ASP A 149 -5.24 -18.89 15.55
C ASP A 149 -6.45 -18.79 14.63
N PRO A 150 -7.67 -18.46 15.11
CA PRO A 150 -8.81 -18.22 14.23
C PRO A 150 -8.59 -17.03 13.27
N THR A 151 -7.90 -15.98 13.71
CA THR A 151 -7.54 -14.83 12.86
C THR A 151 -6.63 -15.28 11.72
N VAL A 152 -5.56 -16.05 12.03
CA VAL A 152 -4.62 -16.56 11.01
C VAL A 152 -5.35 -17.41 9.98
N GLU A 153 -6.30 -18.26 10.38
CA GLU A 153 -7.10 -19.06 9.44
C GLU A 153 -7.90 -18.19 8.46
N VAL A 154 -8.46 -17.07 8.93
CA VAL A 154 -9.20 -16.14 8.05
C VAL A 154 -8.26 -15.39 7.14
N LEU A 155 -7.11 -14.93 7.64
CA LEU A 155 -6.07 -14.26 6.81
C LEU A 155 -5.54 -15.19 5.71
N VAL A 156 -5.35 -16.48 6.00
CA VAL A 156 -4.98 -17.47 4.96
C VAL A 156 -6.05 -17.56 3.88
N LYS A 157 -7.33 -17.62 4.26
CA LYS A 157 -8.44 -17.66 3.28
C LYS A 157 -8.50 -16.36 2.45
N GLN A 158 -8.28 -15.20 3.08
CA GLN A 158 -8.17 -13.91 2.39
C GLN A 158 -7.03 -13.91 1.36
N ALA A 159 -5.83 -14.33 1.77
CA ALA A 159 -4.66 -14.37 0.89
C ALA A 159 -4.87 -15.29 -0.34
N VAL A 160 -5.62 -16.38 -0.17
CA VAL A 160 -5.91 -17.34 -1.27
C VAL A 160 -6.88 -16.76 -2.31
N VAL A 161 -7.79 -15.85 -1.90
CA VAL A 161 -8.80 -15.30 -2.82
C VAL A 161 -8.37 -13.98 -3.48
N GLN A 162 -7.34 -13.32 -2.97
CA GLN A 162 -6.76 -12.08 -3.50
C GLN A 162 -5.70 -12.36 -4.57
#